data_af9704b2c5a7a4ebf9f5d734dd05c66f
#
_entry.id   af9704b2c5a7a4ebf9f5d734dd05c66f
#
_cell.length_a   1.000
_cell.length_b   1.000
_cell.length_c   1.000
_cell.angle_alpha   90.00
_cell.angle_beta   90.00
_cell.angle_gamma   90.00
#
_symmetry.space_group_name_H-M   'P 1'
#
loop_
_entity.id
_entity.type
_entity.pdbx_description
1 polymer ?
#
loop_
_entity_poly.entity_id
_entity_poly.type
_entity_poly.pdbx_seq_one_letter_code
_entity_poly.pdbx_strand_id
1 'polypeptide(L)'
;MLEGILCIALALAGLAAGEEARLVVKSRTEIAKVWAGHPVGFAFEARADGLYVGFYDHERRMVIGHRKPEGKDWTLNVTDERVGWDSHNSIAFGFDRDGALHVAANMHCRPLRYWRTERAGDVASLRPVHLMVGTEEKRCTYPHFFAGPGGQLLFTYRDGGSGNGSNYVNAYDEKTRSWSRLLDKPLFSGEGKMNAYPTPVLADKDGVFHIAWVWRDTPDCSTNHDVSYARSRDMRAWETSDGRPLALPITLRNCEVVDPVPARGGLLNNVKLSLDAQGRPLIAYHKFDARGNTQLYLARREKEGWKTYQTTDWDYRWDFKGGGSIHAEIGFSAATLWRDGKSLVQSFFHPKAGSGARLLDGETLRPAGDALRTAPWPPEVRKLESSFPGMAVRTRTAESGGTTYVLRWETLGANRDRPRPPAETPPPSRLLLHELSKEGAP
;
A
#
# COMPACT_ATOMS: atom_id res chain seq x y z
N MET A 1 -1.49 4.27 -6.09
CA MET A 1 -2.62 4.68 -6.91
C MET A 1 -3.87 3.84 -6.68
N LEU A 2 -3.95 3.00 -5.70
CA LEU A 2 -5.15 2.27 -5.34
C LEU A 2 -5.22 2.02 -3.84
N GLU A 3 -4.65 2.89 -3.07
CA GLU A 3 -4.79 2.87 -1.61
C GLU A 3 -6.14 3.45 -1.15
N GLY A 4 -7.09 3.59 -2.05
CA GLY A 4 -8.48 3.90 -1.75
C GLY A 4 -9.40 2.69 -1.75
N ILE A 5 -8.87 1.52 -2.04
CA ILE A 5 -9.59 0.26 -1.94
C ILE A 5 -9.35 -0.25 -0.53
N LEU A 6 -10.41 -0.35 0.22
CA LEU A 6 -10.58 -1.06 1.47
C LEU A 6 -9.37 -2.00 1.76
N CYS A 7 -8.27 -1.46 2.34
CA CYS A 7 -7.29 -2.29 3.00
C CYS A 7 -7.99 -2.85 4.24
N ILE A 8 -8.71 -3.97 4.05
CA ILE A 8 -8.91 -4.92 5.13
C ILE A 8 -7.54 -5.58 5.28
N ALA A 9 -6.61 -4.92 5.97
CA ALA A 9 -5.44 -5.59 6.50
C ALA A 9 -5.97 -6.53 7.57
N LEU A 10 -6.18 -7.80 7.20
CA LEU A 10 -6.35 -8.88 8.14
C LEU A 10 -4.98 -9.18 8.74
N ALA A 11 -4.65 -8.52 9.84
CA ALA A 11 -3.65 -9.03 10.75
C ALA A 11 -4.29 -10.21 11.48
N LEU A 12 -3.98 -11.42 11.07
CA LEU A 12 -4.39 -12.67 11.74
C LEU A 12 -3.16 -13.31 12.37
N ALA A 13 -2.91 -12.97 13.64
CA ALA A 13 -2.13 -13.81 14.53
C ALA A 13 -3.00 -15.00 14.95
N GLY A 14 -2.44 -16.22 14.87
CA GLY A 14 -3.14 -17.49 15.01
C GLY A 14 -4.03 -17.64 16.24
N LEU A 15 -5.21 -18.19 16.00
CA LEU A 15 -6.08 -18.80 17.01
C LEU A 15 -6.60 -20.13 16.49
N ALA A 16 -6.64 -21.12 17.40
CA ALA A 16 -7.24 -22.43 17.20
C ALA A 16 -8.72 -22.31 16.79
N ALA A 17 -9.26 -23.34 16.12
CA ALA A 17 -10.64 -23.44 15.68
C ALA A 17 -11.63 -23.15 16.83
N GLY A 18 -12.02 -21.88 16.94
CA GLY A 18 -13.04 -21.35 17.85
C GLY A 18 -13.65 -20.13 17.18
N GLU A 19 -14.87 -19.77 17.55
CA GLU A 19 -15.56 -18.55 17.10
C GLU A 19 -14.59 -17.37 17.09
N GLU A 20 -14.61 -16.58 16.00
CA GLU A 20 -13.82 -15.33 15.94
C GLU A 20 -14.16 -14.48 17.16
N ALA A 21 -13.16 -14.23 17.99
CA ALA A 21 -13.33 -13.28 19.07
C ALA A 21 -13.72 -11.94 18.45
N ARG A 22 -14.94 -11.52 18.68
CA ARG A 22 -15.49 -10.24 18.20
C ARG A 22 -14.60 -9.11 18.69
N LEU A 23 -14.21 -8.21 17.81
CA LEU A 23 -13.52 -6.99 18.19
C LEU A 23 -14.53 -6.02 18.82
N VAL A 24 -14.21 -5.52 20.01
CA VAL A 24 -15.00 -4.52 20.72
C VAL A 24 -14.20 -3.23 20.90
N VAL A 25 -14.87 -2.10 20.80
CA VAL A 25 -14.27 -0.79 21.00
C VAL A 25 -14.06 -0.58 22.50
N LYS A 26 -12.81 -0.44 22.93
CA LYS A 26 -12.43 -0.10 24.32
C LYS A 26 -12.39 1.40 24.53
N SER A 27 -11.87 2.14 23.54
CA SER A 27 -11.82 3.59 23.59
C SER A 27 -12.03 4.20 22.21
N ARG A 28 -12.47 5.46 22.19
CA ARG A 28 -12.62 6.29 21.02
C ARG A 28 -12.19 7.71 21.36
N THR A 29 -11.19 8.21 20.66
CA THR A 29 -10.68 9.58 20.86
C THR A 29 -10.62 10.34 19.55
N GLU A 30 -10.92 11.62 19.57
CA GLU A 30 -10.72 12.52 18.43
C GLU A 30 -9.31 13.11 18.48
N ILE A 31 -8.57 12.99 17.38
CA ILE A 31 -7.22 13.56 17.25
C ILE A 31 -7.30 14.98 16.69
N ALA A 32 -8.07 15.17 15.62
CA ALA A 32 -8.18 16.44 14.91
C ALA A 32 -9.37 16.49 13.96
N LYS A 33 -9.59 17.67 13.34
CA LYS A 33 -10.39 17.82 12.13
C LYS A 33 -9.48 17.72 10.91
N VAL A 34 -9.91 16.94 9.90
CA VAL A 34 -9.11 16.67 8.69
C VAL A 34 -9.87 17.06 7.42
N TRP A 35 -9.11 17.38 6.40
CA TRP A 35 -9.65 17.65 5.07
C TRP A 35 -10.32 16.41 4.49
N ALA A 36 -11.52 16.60 3.96
CA ALA A 36 -12.38 15.52 3.48
C ALA A 36 -12.71 15.61 1.98
N GLY A 37 -12.12 16.55 1.25
CA GLY A 37 -12.46 16.80 -0.15
C GLY A 37 -11.91 15.79 -1.16
N HIS A 38 -10.90 15.01 -0.77
CA HIS A 38 -10.24 14.07 -1.68
C HIS A 38 -9.53 12.93 -0.90
N PRO A 39 -9.49 11.71 -1.43
CA PRO A 39 -8.88 10.56 -0.73
C PRO A 39 -7.35 10.58 -0.84
N VAL A 40 -6.71 11.29 0.07
CA VAL A 40 -5.24 11.27 0.22
C VAL A 40 -4.82 10.26 1.29
N GLY A 41 -3.65 9.64 1.13
CA GLY A 41 -3.16 8.62 2.05
C GLY A 41 -2.62 9.24 3.35
N PHE A 42 -3.16 8.83 4.51
CA PHE A 42 -2.61 9.13 5.82
C PHE A 42 -1.64 8.03 6.25
N ALA A 43 -0.67 8.36 7.09
CA ALA A 43 0.22 7.40 7.71
C ALA A 43 -0.23 7.08 9.14
N PHE A 44 -0.07 5.84 9.56
CA PHE A 44 -0.37 5.41 10.93
C PHE A 44 0.47 4.20 11.29
N GLU A 45 1.23 4.29 12.39
CA GLU A 45 2.07 3.21 12.88
C GLU A 45 2.02 3.09 14.39
N ALA A 46 2.08 1.85 14.90
CA ALA A 46 2.24 1.54 16.31
C ALA A 46 3.62 0.94 16.54
N ARG A 47 4.35 1.49 17.50
CA ARG A 47 5.70 1.09 17.86
C ARG A 47 5.81 0.92 19.38
N ALA A 48 6.94 0.41 19.86
CA ALA A 48 7.17 0.25 21.30
C ALA A 48 7.13 1.57 22.08
N ASP A 49 7.52 2.68 21.44
CA ASP A 49 7.53 4.02 22.02
C ASP A 49 6.22 4.80 21.82
N GLY A 50 5.22 4.22 21.16
CA GLY A 50 3.88 4.81 21.03
C GLY A 50 3.27 4.73 19.64
N LEU A 51 2.26 5.56 19.42
CA LEU A 51 1.54 5.67 18.16
C LEU A 51 1.98 6.91 17.38
N TYR A 52 2.19 6.72 16.08
CA TYR A 52 2.54 7.79 15.15
C TYR A 52 1.45 7.96 14.12
N VAL A 53 1.08 9.22 13.83
CA VAL A 53 0.07 9.55 12.83
C VAL A 53 0.55 10.68 11.92
N GLY A 54 0.29 10.53 10.62
CA GLY A 54 0.50 11.58 9.62
C GLY A 54 -0.79 11.83 8.86
N PHE A 55 -1.28 13.07 8.84
CA PHE A 55 -2.54 13.43 8.20
C PHE A 55 -2.50 14.87 7.67
N TYR A 56 -3.53 15.25 6.92
CA TYR A 56 -3.74 16.64 6.49
C TYR A 56 -4.92 17.24 7.25
N ASP A 57 -4.67 18.33 7.98
CA ASP A 57 -5.69 19.04 8.76
C ASP A 57 -6.76 19.69 7.86
N HIS A 58 -7.73 20.33 8.48
CA HIS A 58 -8.82 21.00 7.76
C HIS A 58 -8.37 22.14 6.84
N GLU A 59 -7.18 22.73 7.07
CA GLU A 59 -6.53 23.69 6.19
C GLU A 59 -5.59 23.04 5.16
N ARG A 60 -5.58 21.71 5.09
CA ARG A 60 -4.74 20.88 4.21
C ARG A 60 -3.25 20.92 4.56
N ARG A 61 -2.85 21.36 5.75
CA ARG A 61 -1.47 21.31 6.21
C ARG A 61 -1.13 19.89 6.66
N MET A 62 0.09 19.46 6.37
CA MET A 62 0.59 18.17 6.86
C MET A 62 0.86 18.28 8.36
N VAL A 63 0.30 17.36 9.12
CA VAL A 63 0.47 17.26 10.56
C VAL A 63 1.05 15.89 10.89
N ILE A 64 2.11 15.88 11.71
CA ILE A 64 2.73 14.66 12.23
C ILE A 64 2.51 14.62 13.73
N GLY A 65 1.92 13.54 14.21
CA GLY A 65 1.58 13.37 15.61
C GLY A 65 2.24 12.14 16.23
N HIS A 66 2.52 12.24 17.54
CA HIS A 66 2.98 11.14 18.36
C HIS A 66 2.20 11.12 19.68
N ARG A 67 1.79 9.92 20.09
CA ARG A 67 1.18 9.64 21.41
C ARG A 67 1.99 8.55 22.11
N LYS A 68 2.51 8.83 23.29
CA LYS A 68 3.23 7.84 24.11
C LYS A 68 2.32 6.67 24.49
N PRO A 69 2.87 5.49 24.78
CA PRO A 69 2.07 4.29 25.09
C PRO A 69 1.06 4.51 26.23
N GLU A 70 1.50 5.08 27.32
CA GLU A 70 0.67 5.34 28.52
C GLU A 70 -0.08 6.67 28.47
N GLY A 71 0.14 7.46 27.39
CA GLY A 71 -0.45 8.80 27.24
C GLY A 71 -1.82 8.74 26.56
N LYS A 72 -2.65 9.76 26.88
CA LYS A 72 -3.90 10.02 26.14
C LYS A 72 -3.74 11.18 25.17
N ASP A 73 -2.77 12.04 25.40
CA ASP A 73 -2.56 13.28 24.66
C ASP A 73 -1.62 13.07 23.48
N TRP A 74 -1.91 13.75 22.39
CA TRP A 74 -1.10 13.77 21.18
C TRP A 74 -0.19 15.01 21.19
N THR A 75 1.10 14.81 20.95
CA THR A 75 1.99 15.89 20.50
C THR A 75 1.84 16.00 18.99
N LEU A 76 1.38 17.16 18.51
CA LEU A 76 1.16 17.42 17.08
C LEU A 76 2.15 18.48 16.59
N ASN A 77 2.83 18.17 15.49
CA ASN A 77 3.67 19.12 14.74
C ASN A 77 2.97 19.47 13.43
N VAL A 78 2.54 20.71 13.29
CA VAL A 78 1.91 21.24 12.07
C VAL A 78 2.99 21.86 11.20
N THR A 79 3.13 21.37 9.97
CA THR A 79 4.11 21.87 9.01
C THR A 79 3.49 22.90 8.06
N ASP A 80 4.31 23.62 7.30
CA ASP A 80 3.85 24.53 6.24
C ASP A 80 3.49 23.78 4.94
N GLU A 81 3.78 22.47 4.86
CA GLU A 81 3.48 21.66 3.70
C GLU A 81 1.98 21.45 3.53
N ARG A 82 1.45 21.71 2.34
CA ARG A 82 0.00 21.60 2.05
C ARG A 82 -0.26 20.62 0.93
N VAL A 83 -1.30 19.79 1.12
CA VAL A 83 -1.76 18.85 0.10
C VAL A 83 -2.59 19.54 -0.99
N GLY A 84 -2.37 19.10 -2.25
CA GLY A 84 -3.21 19.45 -3.39
C GLY A 84 -4.39 18.48 -3.58
N TRP A 85 -5.01 18.53 -4.78
CA TRP A 85 -6.14 17.68 -5.15
C TRP A 85 -5.71 16.38 -5.86
N ASP A 86 -4.56 15.86 -5.52
CA ASP A 86 -4.00 14.67 -6.13
C ASP A 86 -3.95 13.53 -5.12
N SER A 87 -4.65 12.43 -5.41
CA SER A 87 -4.75 11.27 -4.53
C SER A 87 -3.41 10.53 -4.31
N HIS A 88 -2.39 10.81 -5.14
CA HIS A 88 -1.05 10.27 -4.98
C HIS A 88 -0.24 10.98 -3.87
N ASN A 89 -0.73 12.11 -3.36
CA ASN A 89 -0.10 12.86 -2.27
C ASN A 89 -0.31 12.16 -0.92
N SER A 90 0.25 10.96 -0.78
CA SER A 90 0.26 10.21 0.46
C SER A 90 1.38 10.65 1.38
N ILE A 91 1.23 10.37 2.67
CA ILE A 91 2.29 10.48 3.67
C ILE A 91 2.89 9.08 3.87
N ALA A 92 4.21 8.96 3.78
CA ALA A 92 4.96 7.75 4.05
C ALA A 92 5.86 7.96 5.27
N PHE A 93 5.85 6.98 6.18
CA PHE A 93 6.71 6.92 7.34
C PHE A 93 7.81 5.89 7.16
N GLY A 94 8.96 6.17 7.74
CA GLY A 94 10.04 5.23 7.95
C GLY A 94 10.71 5.53 9.29
N PHE A 95 11.25 4.51 9.92
CA PHE A 95 12.02 4.67 11.15
C PHE A 95 13.38 4.04 10.94
N ASP A 96 14.43 4.81 11.26
CA ASP A 96 15.77 4.27 11.27
C ASP A 96 16.03 3.43 12.54
N ARG A 97 17.21 2.81 12.62
CA ARG A 97 17.56 1.93 13.75
C ARG A 97 17.74 2.70 15.05
N ASP A 98 17.99 4.01 14.99
CA ASP A 98 18.07 4.88 16.16
C ASP A 98 16.69 5.40 16.61
N GLY A 99 15.62 5.04 15.87
CA GLY A 99 14.23 5.41 16.17
C GLY A 99 13.83 6.80 15.68
N ALA A 100 14.66 7.48 14.88
CA ALA A 100 14.24 8.73 14.27
C ALA A 100 13.18 8.47 13.18
N LEU A 101 12.16 9.35 13.14
CA LEU A 101 11.10 9.29 12.16
C LEU A 101 11.52 10.04 10.88
N HIS A 102 11.38 9.36 9.76
CA HIS A 102 11.52 9.88 8.41
C HIS A 102 10.13 10.00 7.77
N VAL A 103 9.85 11.13 7.14
CA VAL A 103 8.57 11.44 6.52
C VAL A 103 8.79 11.86 5.08
N ALA A 104 8.07 11.28 4.15
CA ALA A 104 8.01 11.72 2.76
C ALA A 104 6.54 11.92 2.35
N ALA A 105 6.21 13.03 1.68
CA ALA A 105 4.83 13.35 1.35
C ALA A 105 4.71 14.24 0.11
N ASN A 106 3.48 14.34 -0.43
CA ASN A 106 3.12 15.29 -1.51
C ASN A 106 3.96 15.14 -2.78
N MET A 107 4.33 13.91 -3.12
CA MET A 107 5.14 13.64 -4.29
C MET A 107 4.36 12.89 -5.38
N HIS A 108 4.00 13.62 -6.43
CA HIS A 108 3.54 13.05 -7.69
C HIS A 108 4.16 13.85 -8.84
N CYS A 109 5.25 13.34 -9.41
CA CYS A 109 6.11 14.04 -10.38
C CYS A 109 6.58 15.42 -9.86
N ARG A 110 6.89 15.50 -8.57
CA ARG A 110 7.34 16.71 -7.87
C ARG A 110 8.75 16.52 -7.31
N PRO A 111 9.49 17.61 -7.03
CA PRO A 111 10.74 17.50 -6.30
C PRO A 111 10.56 16.76 -4.97
N LEU A 112 11.61 16.10 -4.53
CA LEU A 112 11.63 15.38 -3.23
C LEU A 112 11.10 16.28 -2.10
N ARG A 113 10.17 15.75 -1.34
CA ARG A 113 9.59 16.34 -0.13
C ARG A 113 9.83 15.40 1.03
N TYR A 114 10.80 15.74 1.87
CA TYR A 114 11.28 14.86 2.91
C TYR A 114 11.58 15.62 4.20
N TRP A 115 11.24 15.03 5.34
CA TRP A 115 11.47 15.53 6.68
C TRP A 115 12.05 14.42 7.54
N ARG A 116 12.79 14.78 8.58
CA ARG A 116 13.30 13.85 9.58
C ARG A 116 13.25 14.49 10.95
N THR A 117 12.95 13.69 12.00
CA THR A 117 13.13 14.15 13.38
C THR A 117 14.60 14.21 13.75
N GLU A 118 14.96 15.22 14.53
CA GLU A 118 16.33 15.34 15.07
C GLU A 118 16.56 14.41 16.25
N ARG A 119 15.47 14.11 16.97
CA ARG A 119 15.45 13.20 18.13
C ARG A 119 14.39 12.12 17.95
N ALA A 120 14.74 10.88 18.31
CA ALA A 120 13.80 9.75 18.32
C ALA A 120 12.63 10.05 19.27
N GLY A 121 11.41 9.63 18.89
CA GLY A 121 10.20 9.81 19.69
C GLY A 121 9.71 11.26 19.82
N ASP A 122 10.40 12.23 19.21
CA ASP A 122 10.06 13.64 19.32
C ASP A 122 9.66 14.27 17.99
N VAL A 123 8.37 14.21 17.68
CA VAL A 123 7.82 14.81 16.45
C VAL A 123 7.94 16.35 16.42
N ALA A 124 8.12 17.02 17.55
CA ALA A 124 8.36 18.46 17.58
C ALA A 124 9.74 18.83 17.01
N SER A 125 10.66 17.87 17.00
CA SER A 125 11.99 18.01 16.38
C SER A 125 12.01 17.76 14.87
N LEU A 126 10.87 17.53 14.22
CA LEU A 126 10.78 17.28 12.79
C LEU A 126 11.25 18.51 11.99
N ARG A 127 12.18 18.32 11.05
CA ARG A 127 12.71 19.37 10.18
C ARG A 127 12.69 18.94 8.73
N PRO A 128 12.46 19.88 7.79
CA PRO A 128 12.58 19.59 6.36
C PRO A 128 14.06 19.33 6.02
N VAL A 129 14.26 18.37 5.11
CA VAL A 129 15.55 18.04 4.53
C VAL A 129 15.40 18.12 3.02
N HIS A 130 16.16 19.02 2.39
CA HIS A 130 15.90 19.43 1.01
C HIS A 130 16.33 18.41 -0.05
N LEU A 131 17.17 17.44 0.30
CA LEU A 131 17.64 16.40 -0.60
C LEU A 131 18.03 15.15 0.21
N MET A 132 18.00 14.00 -0.42
CA MET A 132 18.59 12.75 0.10
C MET A 132 19.96 12.53 -0.53
N VAL A 133 19.99 12.30 -1.84
CA VAL A 133 21.22 12.04 -2.62
C VAL A 133 21.59 13.21 -3.54
N GLY A 134 20.60 14.03 -3.91
CA GLY A 134 20.79 15.23 -4.73
C GLY A 134 20.71 15.01 -6.24
N THR A 135 20.58 13.76 -6.68
CA THR A 135 20.39 13.39 -8.09
C THR A 135 19.10 12.61 -8.27
N GLU A 136 18.43 12.76 -9.41
CA GLU A 136 17.19 12.03 -9.76
C GLU A 136 16.07 12.24 -8.71
N GLU A 137 16.00 13.45 -8.12
CA GLU A 137 15.06 13.82 -7.07
C GLU A 137 14.13 14.98 -7.48
N LYS A 138 14.01 15.24 -8.80
CA LYS A 138 13.24 16.38 -9.33
C LYS A 138 11.79 16.02 -9.66
N ARG A 139 11.49 14.74 -9.91
CA ARG A 139 10.17 14.27 -10.35
C ARG A 139 9.75 13.01 -9.60
N CYS A 140 9.84 13.05 -8.27
CA CYS A 140 9.56 11.93 -7.40
C CYS A 140 8.06 11.58 -7.35
N THR A 141 7.77 10.28 -7.27
CA THR A 141 6.43 9.73 -7.07
C THR A 141 6.53 8.41 -6.29
N TYR A 142 5.52 8.07 -5.52
CA TYR A 142 5.42 6.80 -4.75
C TYR A 142 6.54 6.62 -3.73
N PRO A 143 6.72 7.58 -2.81
CA PRO A 143 7.69 7.43 -1.74
C PRO A 143 7.32 6.24 -0.86
N HIS A 144 8.30 5.37 -0.58
CA HIS A 144 8.09 4.23 0.29
C HIS A 144 9.34 3.92 1.09
N PHE A 145 9.21 3.90 2.42
CA PHE A 145 10.25 3.46 3.35
C PHE A 145 10.01 2.01 3.76
N PHE A 146 11.07 1.26 3.94
CA PHE A 146 11.01 -0.10 4.47
C PHE A 146 12.34 -0.53 5.07
N ALA A 147 12.32 -1.56 5.90
CA ALA A 147 13.52 -2.17 6.45
C ALA A 147 14.15 -3.12 5.43
N GLY A 148 15.39 -2.85 5.06
CA GLY A 148 16.23 -3.69 4.24
C GLY A 148 17.04 -4.69 5.08
N PRO A 149 18.11 -5.28 4.51
CA PRO A 149 18.98 -6.21 5.21
C PRO A 149 19.53 -5.60 6.51
N GLY A 150 19.50 -6.39 7.60
CA GLY A 150 19.96 -5.94 8.92
C GLY A 150 19.16 -4.77 9.51
N GLY A 151 17.95 -4.54 9.04
CA GLY A 151 17.08 -3.45 9.53
C GLY A 151 17.47 -2.05 9.02
N GLN A 152 18.40 -1.96 8.04
CA GLN A 152 18.76 -0.68 7.44
C GLN A 152 17.54 -0.02 6.82
N LEU A 153 17.32 1.27 7.10
CA LEU A 153 16.23 2.01 6.47
C LEU A 153 16.53 2.24 4.99
N LEU A 154 15.65 1.74 4.13
CA LEU A 154 15.67 1.94 2.69
C LEU A 154 14.50 2.83 2.26
N PHE A 155 14.71 3.54 1.16
CA PHE A 155 13.70 4.43 0.55
C PHE A 155 13.64 4.18 -0.94
N THR A 156 12.43 3.92 -1.45
CA THR A 156 12.18 3.79 -2.89
C THR A 156 11.24 4.86 -3.40
N TYR A 157 11.44 5.25 -4.63
CA TYR A 157 10.57 6.16 -5.36
C TYR A 157 10.78 6.00 -6.87
N ARG A 158 9.84 6.49 -7.65
CA ARG A 158 10.02 6.68 -9.08
C ARG A 158 10.46 8.12 -9.35
N ASP A 159 11.51 8.34 -10.11
CA ASP A 159 11.77 9.62 -10.80
C ASP A 159 11.26 9.55 -12.23
N GLY A 160 10.54 10.59 -12.65
CA GLY A 160 9.89 10.67 -13.96
C GLY A 160 8.37 10.67 -13.90
N GLY A 161 7.74 10.48 -15.06
CA GLY A 161 6.28 10.51 -15.23
C GLY A 161 5.66 9.12 -15.41
N SER A 162 4.35 9.09 -15.51
CA SER A 162 3.59 7.91 -15.93
C SER A 162 3.93 7.57 -17.39
N GLY A 163 4.33 6.34 -17.67
CA GLY A 163 4.80 5.91 -18.99
C GLY A 163 6.23 6.36 -19.34
N ASN A 164 6.94 6.99 -18.41
CA ASN A 164 8.34 7.39 -18.61
C ASN A 164 8.99 7.64 -17.24
N GLY A 165 9.58 6.62 -16.65
CA GLY A 165 10.22 6.77 -15.36
C GLY A 165 11.13 5.61 -14.98
N SER A 166 11.95 5.84 -13.95
CA SER A 166 12.85 4.87 -13.36
C SER A 166 12.67 4.82 -11.84
N ASN A 167 12.85 3.65 -11.26
CA ASN A 167 12.71 3.45 -9.82
C ASN A 167 14.08 3.36 -9.17
N TYR A 168 14.27 4.15 -8.12
CA TYR A 168 15.52 4.25 -7.37
C TYR A 168 15.39 3.70 -5.96
N VAL A 169 16.49 3.24 -5.40
CA VAL A 169 16.60 2.78 -4.03
C VAL A 169 17.72 3.54 -3.34
N ASN A 170 17.38 4.23 -2.26
CA ASN A 170 18.32 4.89 -1.37
C ASN A 170 18.47 4.10 -0.07
N ALA A 171 19.63 4.16 0.54
CA ALA A 171 19.95 3.58 1.83
C ALA A 171 20.36 4.67 2.81
N TYR A 172 19.84 4.61 4.02
CA TYR A 172 20.19 5.52 5.10
C TYR A 172 21.34 4.97 5.92
N ASP A 173 22.25 5.86 6.31
CA ASP A 173 23.34 5.58 7.26
C ASP A 173 23.11 6.43 8.50
N GLU A 174 22.84 5.81 9.63
CA GLU A 174 22.56 6.47 10.92
C GLU A 174 23.80 7.16 11.48
N LYS A 175 25.02 6.65 11.20
CA LYS A 175 26.27 7.25 11.73
C LYS A 175 26.54 8.60 11.10
N THR A 176 26.38 8.69 9.78
CA THR A 176 26.56 9.94 9.04
C THR A 176 25.28 10.76 8.93
N ARG A 177 24.14 10.16 9.30
CA ARG A 177 22.78 10.72 9.18
C ARG A 177 22.47 11.19 7.77
N SER A 178 22.90 10.41 6.77
CA SER A 178 22.81 10.75 5.35
C SER A 178 22.30 9.59 4.51
N TRP A 179 21.78 9.92 3.34
CA TRP A 179 21.33 8.97 2.34
C TRP A 179 22.38 8.79 1.24
N SER A 180 22.48 7.59 0.73
CA SER A 180 23.25 7.27 -0.48
C SER A 180 22.43 6.38 -1.41
N ARG A 181 22.82 6.31 -2.69
CA ARG A 181 22.27 5.30 -3.60
C ARG A 181 22.67 3.91 -3.11
N LEU A 182 21.68 3.02 -2.97
CA LEU A 182 21.95 1.62 -2.69
C LEU A 182 22.55 0.91 -3.92
N LEU A 183 22.10 1.31 -5.11
CA LEU A 183 22.46 0.72 -6.41
C LEU A 183 23.07 1.79 -7.32
N ASP A 184 24.10 1.43 -8.10
CA ASP A 184 24.74 2.35 -9.04
C ASP A 184 23.84 2.75 -10.22
N LYS A 185 22.78 1.96 -10.46
CA LYS A 185 21.77 2.17 -11.49
C LYS A 185 20.37 2.12 -10.89
N PRO A 186 19.33 2.61 -11.58
CA PRO A 186 17.95 2.38 -11.12
C PRO A 186 17.66 0.89 -10.98
N LEU A 187 16.81 0.53 -10.04
CA LEU A 187 16.31 -0.85 -9.93
C LEU A 187 15.50 -1.21 -11.19
N PHE A 188 14.55 -0.34 -11.56
CA PHE A 188 13.78 -0.50 -12.79
C PHE A 188 13.97 0.70 -13.71
N SER A 189 14.01 0.46 -15.01
CA SER A 189 14.00 1.50 -16.04
C SER A 189 13.05 1.15 -17.17
N GLY A 190 12.18 2.09 -17.50
CA GLY A 190 11.33 2.02 -18.69
C GLY A 190 12.02 2.52 -19.96
N GLU A 191 13.30 2.84 -19.91
CA GLU A 191 14.11 3.28 -21.04
C GLU A 191 13.52 4.47 -21.81
N GLY A 192 12.80 5.37 -21.09
CA GLY A 192 12.15 6.53 -21.68
C GLY A 192 10.84 6.23 -22.42
N LYS A 193 10.37 4.99 -22.43
CA LYS A 193 9.19 4.54 -23.22
C LYS A 193 8.05 4.01 -22.36
N MET A 194 8.34 3.61 -21.11
CA MET A 194 7.39 3.06 -20.16
C MET A 194 7.88 3.28 -18.74
N ASN A 195 7.19 2.75 -17.75
CA ASN A 195 7.74 2.58 -16.41
C ASN A 195 7.14 1.36 -15.69
N ALA A 196 7.91 0.81 -14.75
CA ALA A 196 7.44 -0.21 -13.83
C ALA A 196 6.57 0.40 -12.73
N TYR A 197 5.55 -0.34 -12.32
CA TYR A 197 4.72 -0.07 -11.15
C TYR A 197 4.87 -1.22 -10.14
N PRO A 198 5.89 -1.14 -9.28
CA PRO A 198 6.17 -2.21 -8.34
C PRO A 198 5.19 -2.24 -7.15
N THR A 199 5.02 -3.43 -6.59
CA THR A 199 4.47 -3.63 -5.25
C THR A 199 5.44 -3.07 -4.20
N PRO A 200 5.02 -2.86 -2.96
CA PRO A 200 5.95 -2.83 -1.84
C PRO A 200 6.83 -4.09 -1.85
N VAL A 201 8.08 -3.93 -1.41
CA VAL A 201 8.99 -5.06 -1.23
C VAL A 201 8.48 -5.92 -0.07
N LEU A 202 8.41 -7.22 -0.25
CA LEU A 202 8.02 -8.20 0.75
C LEU A 202 9.24 -9.01 1.18
N ALA A 203 9.62 -8.95 2.44
CA ALA A 203 10.64 -9.84 3.01
C ALA A 203 9.97 -11.12 3.52
N ASP A 204 10.55 -12.27 3.18
CA ASP A 204 10.13 -13.56 3.73
C ASP A 204 10.84 -13.87 5.07
N LYS A 205 10.47 -15.00 5.69
CA LYS A 205 11.08 -15.45 6.95
C LYS A 205 12.56 -15.81 6.85
N ASP A 206 13.05 -16.07 5.64
CA ASP A 206 14.43 -16.47 5.34
C ASP A 206 15.28 -15.25 4.90
N GLY A 207 14.71 -14.04 4.98
CA GLY A 207 15.37 -12.78 4.64
C GLY A 207 15.49 -12.53 3.14
N VAL A 208 14.73 -13.23 2.31
CA VAL A 208 14.64 -12.95 0.87
C VAL A 208 13.62 -11.85 0.63
N PHE A 209 14.00 -10.87 -0.17
CA PHE A 209 13.15 -9.75 -0.59
C PHE A 209 12.53 -10.07 -1.94
N HIS A 210 11.21 -9.99 -2.00
CA HIS A 210 10.40 -10.26 -3.19
C HIS A 210 9.74 -8.98 -3.68
N ILE A 211 9.65 -8.82 -5.00
CA ILE A 211 8.96 -7.69 -5.64
C ILE A 211 8.26 -8.16 -6.91
N ALA A 212 7.04 -7.66 -7.14
CA ALA A 212 6.30 -7.88 -8.36
C ALA A 212 5.90 -6.53 -8.96
N TRP A 213 5.74 -6.45 -10.27
CA TRP A 213 5.32 -5.21 -10.92
C TRP A 213 4.57 -5.48 -12.22
N VAL A 214 3.95 -4.43 -12.74
CA VAL A 214 3.46 -4.36 -14.11
C VAL A 214 4.17 -3.22 -14.84
N TRP A 215 4.28 -3.32 -16.15
CA TRP A 215 4.75 -2.27 -17.02
C TRP A 215 3.59 -1.40 -17.50
N ARG A 216 3.87 -0.14 -17.84
CA ARG A 216 2.87 0.79 -18.38
C ARG A 216 3.51 1.74 -19.37
N ASP A 217 2.98 1.76 -20.62
CA ASP A 217 3.57 2.49 -21.74
C ASP A 217 3.29 3.99 -21.72
N THR A 218 2.08 4.39 -21.29
CA THR A 218 1.63 5.78 -21.39
C THR A 218 0.91 6.23 -20.13
N PRO A 219 0.55 7.53 -20.00
CA PRO A 219 -0.34 7.99 -18.93
C PRO A 219 -1.74 7.34 -18.92
N ASP A 220 -2.16 6.67 -19.99
CA ASP A 220 -3.40 5.90 -20.01
C ASP A 220 -3.26 4.59 -19.23
N CYS A 221 -4.06 4.42 -18.18
CA CYS A 221 -4.01 3.24 -17.32
C CYS A 221 -4.38 1.92 -18.05
N SER A 222 -5.06 1.97 -19.19
CA SER A 222 -5.34 0.79 -20.01
C SER A 222 -4.08 0.22 -20.68
N THR A 223 -2.97 0.97 -20.71
CA THR A 223 -1.69 0.53 -21.26
C THR A 223 -0.81 -0.23 -20.26
N ASN A 224 -1.35 -0.65 -19.11
CA ASN A 224 -0.67 -1.61 -18.25
C ASN A 224 -0.60 -2.97 -18.94
N HIS A 225 0.56 -3.61 -18.84
CA HIS A 225 0.83 -4.91 -19.47
C HIS A 225 1.85 -5.70 -18.66
N ASP A 226 1.98 -6.97 -18.93
CA ASP A 226 2.97 -7.90 -18.36
C ASP A 226 3.11 -7.83 -16.83
N VAL A 227 2.74 -8.91 -16.17
CA VAL A 227 3.05 -9.12 -14.75
C VAL A 227 4.45 -9.67 -14.64
N SER A 228 5.30 -9.07 -13.83
CA SER A 228 6.71 -9.42 -13.71
C SER A 228 7.11 -9.60 -12.25
N TYR A 229 8.25 -10.29 -12.02
CA TYR A 229 8.75 -10.64 -10.70
C TYR A 229 10.27 -10.63 -10.64
N ALA A 230 10.81 -10.33 -9.45
CA ALA A 230 12.21 -10.52 -9.08
C ALA A 230 12.36 -10.74 -7.58
N ARG A 231 13.51 -11.30 -7.15
CA ARG A 231 13.86 -11.43 -5.75
C ARG A 231 15.33 -11.09 -5.50
N SER A 232 15.67 -10.82 -4.23
CA SER A 232 17.02 -10.48 -3.81
C SER A 232 17.26 -10.91 -2.36
N ARG A 233 18.50 -11.26 -1.99
CA ARG A 233 18.88 -11.53 -0.60
C ARG A 233 19.50 -10.32 0.12
N ASP A 234 19.93 -9.33 -0.65
CA ASP A 234 20.71 -8.21 -0.15
C ASP A 234 20.25 -6.84 -0.67
N MET A 235 19.15 -6.82 -1.46
CA MET A 235 18.64 -5.66 -2.18
C MET A 235 19.60 -5.07 -3.22
N ARG A 236 20.76 -5.72 -3.47
CA ARG A 236 21.79 -5.29 -4.43
C ARG A 236 21.86 -6.20 -5.65
N ALA A 237 21.97 -7.49 -5.43
CA ALA A 237 21.93 -8.51 -6.48
C ALA A 237 20.49 -9.03 -6.62
N TRP A 238 19.95 -8.89 -7.82
CA TRP A 238 18.57 -9.31 -8.13
C TRP A 238 18.60 -10.52 -9.06
N GLU A 239 17.62 -11.39 -8.88
CA GLU A 239 17.48 -12.61 -9.65
C GLU A 239 16.02 -12.91 -9.98
N THR A 240 15.78 -13.74 -10.98
CA THR A 240 14.49 -14.33 -11.29
C THR A 240 14.08 -15.37 -10.23
N SER A 241 12.85 -15.87 -10.31
CA SER A 241 12.33 -16.87 -9.38
C SER A 241 13.11 -18.20 -9.40
N ASP A 242 13.78 -18.52 -10.51
CA ASP A 242 14.64 -19.70 -10.68
C ASP A 242 16.14 -19.44 -10.38
N GLY A 243 16.50 -18.22 -9.95
CA GLY A 243 17.86 -17.88 -9.54
C GLY A 243 18.76 -17.36 -10.67
N ARG A 244 18.24 -17.07 -11.85
CA ARG A 244 19.00 -16.43 -12.93
C ARG A 244 19.28 -14.96 -12.57
N PRO A 245 20.55 -14.52 -12.55
CA PRO A 245 20.89 -13.13 -12.25
C PRO A 245 20.24 -12.13 -13.23
N LEU A 246 19.80 -10.99 -12.70
CA LEU A 246 19.23 -9.88 -13.45
C LEU A 246 20.22 -8.71 -13.46
N ALA A 247 20.60 -8.26 -14.65
CA ALA A 247 21.40 -7.06 -14.81
C ALA A 247 20.57 -5.81 -14.50
N LEU A 248 21.17 -4.84 -13.77
CA LEU A 248 20.54 -3.53 -13.52
C LEU A 248 20.86 -2.53 -14.66
N PRO A 249 19.90 -1.68 -14.99
CA PRO A 249 18.52 -1.66 -14.53
C PRO A 249 17.74 -2.88 -15.04
N ILE A 250 16.77 -3.35 -14.25
CA ILE A 250 15.78 -4.28 -14.74
C ILE A 250 14.86 -3.55 -15.72
N THR A 251 14.76 -4.09 -16.93
CA THR A 251 13.95 -3.56 -18.03
C THR A 251 12.99 -4.65 -18.51
N LEU A 252 12.04 -4.30 -19.37
CA LEU A 252 11.15 -5.31 -19.99
C LEU A 252 11.95 -6.39 -20.76
N ARG A 253 13.13 -6.05 -21.29
CA ARG A 253 13.95 -7.00 -22.08
C ARG A 253 14.67 -8.07 -21.26
N ASN A 254 14.96 -7.80 -19.99
CA ASN A 254 15.75 -8.73 -19.15
C ASN A 254 14.99 -9.24 -17.93
N CYS A 255 13.77 -8.73 -17.66
CA CYS A 255 12.97 -9.17 -16.51
C CYS A 255 12.44 -10.60 -16.67
N GLU A 256 11.90 -11.13 -15.59
CA GLU A 256 11.07 -12.34 -15.63
C GLU A 256 9.61 -11.93 -15.80
N VAL A 257 9.01 -12.24 -16.94
CA VAL A 257 7.59 -12.09 -17.16
C VAL A 257 6.85 -13.31 -16.63
N VAL A 258 5.98 -13.07 -15.68
CA VAL A 258 5.15 -14.07 -14.99
C VAL A 258 3.89 -14.42 -15.82
N ASP A 259 3.24 -13.39 -16.31
CA ASP A 259 2.05 -13.48 -17.17
C ASP A 259 2.11 -12.40 -18.26
N PRO A 260 2.24 -12.77 -19.53
CA PRO A 260 2.34 -11.82 -20.63
C PRO A 260 0.97 -11.25 -21.03
N VAL A 261 0.41 -10.41 -20.17
CA VAL A 261 -0.86 -9.73 -20.45
C VAL A 261 -0.61 -8.57 -21.39
N PRO A 262 -1.29 -8.49 -22.54
CA PRO A 262 -1.11 -7.37 -23.46
C PRO A 262 -1.69 -6.07 -22.92
N ALA A 263 -1.22 -4.93 -23.42
CA ALA A 263 -1.86 -3.64 -23.18
C ALA A 263 -3.35 -3.73 -23.59
N ARG A 264 -4.23 -3.10 -22.81
CA ARG A 264 -5.69 -3.20 -22.91
C ARG A 264 -6.26 -4.59 -22.60
N GLY A 265 -5.46 -5.48 -22.02
CA GLY A 265 -5.88 -6.80 -21.55
C GLY A 265 -6.61 -6.79 -20.20
N GLY A 266 -7.01 -5.63 -19.69
CA GLY A 266 -7.72 -5.53 -18.41
C GLY A 266 -6.79 -5.54 -17.19
N LEU A 267 -5.48 -5.31 -17.36
CA LEU A 267 -4.51 -5.23 -16.26
C LEU A 267 -4.37 -3.79 -15.75
N LEU A 268 -4.34 -3.62 -14.42
CA LEU A 268 -3.99 -2.35 -13.77
C LEU A 268 -2.72 -2.50 -12.93
N ASN A 269 -2.12 -1.35 -12.60
CA ASN A 269 -0.98 -1.26 -11.70
C ASN A 269 -1.40 -1.42 -10.22
N ASN A 270 -2.18 -2.46 -9.93
CA ASN A 270 -2.72 -2.77 -8.60
C ASN A 270 -2.41 -4.20 -8.15
N VAL A 271 -1.43 -4.85 -8.76
CA VAL A 271 -1.00 -6.20 -8.38
C VAL A 271 -0.65 -6.28 -6.90
N LYS A 272 -0.87 -7.45 -6.29
CA LYS A 272 -0.58 -7.72 -4.89
C LYS A 272 0.34 -8.92 -4.80
N LEU A 273 1.38 -8.81 -3.98
CA LEU A 273 2.32 -9.89 -3.72
C LEU A 273 2.10 -10.44 -2.31
N SER A 274 2.14 -11.74 -2.18
CA SER A 274 2.11 -12.48 -0.92
C SER A 274 2.88 -13.80 -1.07
N LEU A 275 2.92 -14.59 0.00
CA LEU A 275 3.51 -15.92 0.01
C LEU A 275 2.49 -16.94 0.51
N ASP A 276 2.54 -18.16 -0.01
CA ASP A 276 1.74 -19.27 0.52
C ASP A 276 2.42 -19.96 1.72
N ALA A 277 1.83 -21.04 2.22
CA ALA A 277 2.34 -21.79 3.37
C ALA A 277 3.75 -22.38 3.15
N GLN A 278 4.13 -22.60 1.90
CA GLN A 278 5.45 -23.13 1.50
C GLN A 278 6.45 -22.01 1.18
N GLY A 279 6.07 -20.74 1.35
CA GLY A 279 6.89 -19.59 1.01
C GLY A 279 6.98 -19.32 -0.50
N ARG A 280 6.10 -19.93 -1.31
CA ARG A 280 6.07 -19.68 -2.76
C ARG A 280 5.41 -18.33 -3.05
N PRO A 281 6.00 -17.49 -3.91
CA PRO A 281 5.38 -16.22 -4.29
C PRO A 281 4.03 -16.41 -4.96
N LEU A 282 3.06 -15.60 -4.51
CA LEU A 282 1.71 -15.46 -5.06
C LEU A 282 1.51 -14.02 -5.53
N ILE A 283 1.14 -13.83 -6.79
CA ILE A 283 0.81 -12.51 -7.32
C ILE A 283 -0.67 -12.50 -7.70
N ALA A 284 -1.43 -11.64 -7.03
CA ALA A 284 -2.85 -11.43 -7.32
C ALA A 284 -3.03 -10.22 -8.25
N TYR A 285 -3.87 -10.35 -9.26
CA TYR A 285 -4.19 -9.31 -10.23
C TYR A 285 -5.52 -9.61 -10.91
N HIS A 286 -6.00 -8.69 -11.74
CA HIS A 286 -7.13 -8.93 -12.63
C HIS A 286 -6.73 -8.71 -14.09
N LYS A 287 -7.36 -9.46 -14.97
CA LYS A 287 -7.28 -9.29 -16.43
C LYS A 287 -8.56 -9.81 -17.08
N PHE A 288 -8.73 -9.55 -18.38
CA PHE A 288 -9.84 -10.13 -19.13
C PHE A 288 -9.61 -11.62 -19.39
N ASP A 289 -10.69 -12.39 -19.27
CA ASP A 289 -10.73 -13.79 -19.73
C ASP A 289 -10.96 -13.87 -21.24
N ALA A 290 -11.04 -15.09 -21.77
CA ALA A 290 -11.30 -15.32 -23.21
C ALA A 290 -12.66 -14.79 -23.69
N ARG A 291 -13.61 -14.56 -22.77
CA ARG A 291 -14.93 -13.96 -23.07
C ARG A 291 -14.90 -12.43 -23.02
N GLY A 292 -13.76 -11.84 -22.60
CA GLY A 292 -13.59 -10.42 -22.40
C GLY A 292 -14.09 -9.88 -21.05
N ASN A 293 -14.47 -10.75 -20.12
CA ASN A 293 -14.90 -10.39 -18.78
C ASN A 293 -13.70 -10.21 -17.83
N THR A 294 -13.81 -9.32 -16.86
CA THR A 294 -12.77 -9.10 -15.84
C THR A 294 -12.81 -10.21 -14.79
N GLN A 295 -11.70 -10.93 -14.64
CA GLN A 295 -11.54 -11.98 -13.66
C GLN A 295 -10.36 -11.70 -12.73
N LEU A 296 -10.42 -12.24 -11.51
CA LEU A 296 -9.26 -12.29 -10.61
C LEU A 296 -8.41 -13.53 -10.94
N TYR A 297 -7.11 -13.31 -10.91
CA TYR A 297 -6.09 -14.33 -11.12
C TYR A 297 -5.09 -14.33 -9.98
N LEU A 298 -4.54 -15.52 -9.72
CA LEU A 298 -3.33 -15.73 -8.94
C LEU A 298 -2.26 -16.34 -9.82
N ALA A 299 -1.09 -15.74 -9.90
CA ALA A 299 0.08 -16.42 -10.41
C ALA A 299 0.89 -16.96 -9.23
N ARG A 300 1.27 -18.25 -9.26
CA ARG A 300 2.11 -18.89 -8.26
C ARG A 300 3.34 -19.51 -8.89
N ARG A 301 4.49 -19.37 -8.20
CA ARG A 301 5.71 -20.06 -8.60
C ARG A 301 5.61 -21.55 -8.24
N GLU A 302 5.44 -22.40 -9.24
CA GLU A 302 5.43 -23.84 -9.11
C GLU A 302 6.81 -24.43 -9.44
N LYS A 303 6.98 -25.74 -9.29
CA LYS A 303 8.23 -26.40 -9.58
C LYS A 303 8.72 -26.15 -11.01
N GLU A 304 7.82 -26.26 -11.98
CA GLU A 304 8.11 -26.13 -13.42
C GLU A 304 8.09 -24.70 -13.96
N GLY A 305 7.80 -23.68 -13.10
CA GLY A 305 7.70 -22.28 -13.50
C GLY A 305 6.45 -21.60 -12.93
N TRP A 306 6.16 -20.42 -13.41
CA TRP A 306 4.96 -19.71 -13.04
C TRP A 306 3.71 -20.34 -13.65
N LYS A 307 2.66 -20.45 -12.85
CA LYS A 307 1.35 -20.92 -13.29
C LYS A 307 0.27 -19.94 -12.86
N THR A 308 -0.64 -19.62 -13.77
CA THR A 308 -1.77 -18.71 -13.52
C THR A 308 -3.05 -19.49 -13.25
N TYR A 309 -3.82 -19.03 -12.27
CA TYR A 309 -5.07 -19.64 -11.83
C TYR A 309 -6.16 -18.57 -11.81
N GLN A 310 -7.22 -18.79 -12.57
CA GLN A 310 -8.41 -17.95 -12.50
C GLN A 310 -9.20 -18.32 -11.24
N THR A 311 -9.51 -17.34 -10.38
CA THR A 311 -10.19 -17.58 -9.11
C THR A 311 -11.65 -17.09 -9.09
N THR A 312 -12.10 -16.44 -10.15
CA THR A 312 -13.48 -15.96 -10.32
C THR A 312 -14.06 -16.37 -11.66
N ASP A 313 -15.38 -16.33 -11.77
CA ASP A 313 -16.11 -16.52 -13.02
C ASP A 313 -17.27 -15.50 -13.08
N TRP A 314 -16.90 -14.23 -13.29
CA TRP A 314 -17.85 -13.12 -13.34
C TRP A 314 -18.29 -12.83 -14.76
N ASP A 315 -19.56 -12.52 -14.93
CA ASP A 315 -20.12 -11.95 -16.15
C ASP A 315 -20.15 -10.44 -16.06
N TYR A 316 -18.94 -9.85 -16.07
CA TYR A 316 -18.77 -8.40 -15.95
C TYR A 316 -17.43 -7.98 -16.55
N ARG A 317 -17.46 -6.93 -17.36
CA ARG A 317 -16.28 -6.27 -17.89
C ARG A 317 -16.12 -4.88 -17.29
N TRP A 318 -15.02 -4.67 -16.63
CA TRP A 318 -14.62 -3.35 -16.16
C TRP A 318 -13.71 -2.69 -17.19
N ASP A 319 -14.28 -1.81 -18.01
CA ASP A 319 -13.52 -1.01 -18.96
C ASP A 319 -13.03 0.28 -18.29
N PHE A 320 -11.72 0.45 -18.28
CA PHE A 320 -11.05 1.62 -17.73
C PHE A 320 -10.03 2.18 -18.71
N LYS A 321 -9.87 3.53 -18.71
CA LYS A 321 -8.94 4.23 -19.57
C LYS A 321 -8.59 5.62 -19.03
N GLY A 322 -7.53 6.22 -19.58
CA GLY A 322 -7.09 7.58 -19.27
C GLY A 322 -6.18 7.64 -18.05
N GLY A 323 -5.81 8.87 -17.68
CA GLY A 323 -4.94 9.18 -16.56
C GLY A 323 -5.67 9.71 -15.33
N GLY A 324 -4.89 10.04 -14.29
CA GLY A 324 -5.40 10.48 -12.99
C GLY A 324 -6.02 9.33 -12.19
N SER A 325 -6.55 9.62 -11.01
CA SER A 325 -7.23 8.65 -10.17
C SER A 325 -8.55 8.19 -10.81
N ILE A 326 -8.71 6.89 -11.01
CA ILE A 326 -9.93 6.29 -11.55
C ILE A 326 -10.79 5.72 -10.43
N HIS A 327 -12.10 5.69 -10.66
CA HIS A 327 -13.00 4.96 -9.78
C HIS A 327 -12.78 3.45 -9.96
N ALA A 328 -12.44 2.77 -8.86
CA ALA A 328 -12.30 1.33 -8.89
C ALA A 328 -13.66 0.64 -8.77
N GLU A 329 -14.05 -0.12 -9.79
CA GLU A 329 -15.28 -0.91 -9.78
C GLU A 329 -15.04 -2.31 -9.21
N ILE A 330 -13.85 -2.85 -9.43
CA ILE A 330 -13.41 -4.13 -8.86
C ILE A 330 -12.17 -3.89 -8.00
N GLY A 331 -12.18 -4.45 -6.80
CA GLY A 331 -11.03 -4.45 -5.90
C GLY A 331 -10.79 -5.82 -5.30
N PHE A 332 -9.55 -6.04 -4.86
CA PHE A 332 -9.14 -7.31 -4.27
C PHE A 332 -7.95 -7.12 -3.33
N SER A 333 -7.80 -8.05 -2.40
CA SER A 333 -6.61 -8.16 -1.53
C SER A 333 -5.57 -9.10 -2.14
N ALA A 334 -4.35 -9.11 -1.57
CA ALA A 334 -3.48 -10.28 -1.70
C ALA A 334 -4.22 -11.53 -1.20
N ALA A 335 -3.87 -12.70 -1.75
CA ALA A 335 -4.29 -13.96 -1.16
C ALA A 335 -3.36 -14.28 0.02
N THR A 336 -3.91 -14.43 1.22
CA THR A 336 -3.14 -14.68 2.45
C THR A 336 -3.56 -15.99 3.08
N LEU A 337 -2.68 -16.57 3.90
CA LEU A 337 -2.99 -17.80 4.59
C LEU A 337 -4.23 -17.65 5.46
N TRP A 338 -5.13 -18.64 5.36
CA TRP A 338 -6.27 -18.77 6.24
C TRP A 338 -5.84 -19.36 7.59
N ARG A 339 -6.73 -19.35 8.56
CA ARG A 339 -6.50 -19.81 9.93
C ARG A 339 -6.07 -21.28 10.05
N ASP A 340 -6.45 -22.10 9.09
CA ASP A 340 -6.07 -23.52 9.05
C ASP A 340 -4.60 -23.72 8.65
N GLY A 341 -3.88 -22.65 8.31
CA GLY A 341 -2.49 -22.67 7.87
C GLY A 341 -2.26 -23.36 6.53
N LYS A 342 -3.33 -23.70 5.80
CA LYS A 342 -3.29 -24.46 4.54
C LYS A 342 -4.02 -23.74 3.42
N SER A 343 -5.26 -23.32 3.67
CA SER A 343 -6.07 -22.58 2.70
C SER A 343 -5.60 -21.14 2.57
N LEU A 344 -6.02 -20.49 1.50
CA LEU A 344 -5.78 -19.07 1.29
C LEU A 344 -7.12 -18.33 1.30
N VAL A 345 -7.12 -17.08 1.74
CA VAL A 345 -8.27 -16.19 1.67
C VAL A 345 -7.95 -14.98 0.83
N GLN A 346 -8.85 -14.60 -0.05
CA GLN A 346 -8.78 -13.39 -0.86
C GLN A 346 -10.08 -12.60 -0.76
N SER A 347 -10.01 -11.38 -0.25
CA SER A 347 -11.15 -10.46 -0.22
C SER A 347 -11.30 -9.76 -1.56
N PHE A 348 -12.55 -9.44 -1.90
CA PHE A 348 -12.88 -8.69 -3.11
C PHE A 348 -14.09 -7.77 -2.90
N PHE A 349 -14.22 -6.78 -3.75
CA PHE A 349 -15.50 -6.13 -4.05
C PHE A 349 -15.75 -6.11 -5.55
N HIS A 350 -17.02 -6.15 -5.94
CA HIS A 350 -17.44 -6.24 -7.32
C HIS A 350 -18.84 -5.60 -7.46
N PRO A 351 -19.13 -4.82 -8.51
CA PRO A 351 -20.37 -4.05 -8.61
C PRO A 351 -21.65 -4.91 -8.64
N LYS A 352 -21.59 -6.10 -9.22
CA LYS A 352 -22.73 -7.04 -9.27
C LYS A 352 -22.68 -8.09 -8.15
N ALA A 353 -21.49 -8.64 -7.83
CA ALA A 353 -21.34 -9.70 -6.84
C ALA A 353 -21.20 -9.17 -5.40
N GLY A 354 -21.12 -7.85 -5.22
CA GLY A 354 -20.93 -7.24 -3.91
C GLY A 354 -19.53 -7.43 -3.34
N SER A 355 -19.40 -7.30 -2.03
CA SER A 355 -18.13 -7.52 -1.31
C SER A 355 -18.13 -8.88 -0.62
N GLY A 356 -17.00 -9.59 -0.68
CA GLY A 356 -16.85 -10.92 -0.09
C GLY A 356 -15.40 -11.28 0.18
N ALA A 357 -15.21 -12.45 0.77
CA ALA A 357 -13.92 -13.09 0.88
C ALA A 357 -14.07 -14.53 0.38
N ARG A 358 -13.17 -14.95 -0.49
CA ARG A 358 -13.16 -16.29 -1.07
C ARG A 358 -12.10 -17.13 -0.41
N LEU A 359 -12.48 -18.32 -0.01
CA LEU A 359 -11.57 -19.35 0.44
C LEU A 359 -11.06 -20.10 -0.81
N LEU A 360 -9.75 -20.31 -0.87
CA LEU A 360 -9.08 -21.04 -1.94
C LEU A 360 -8.35 -22.23 -1.32
N ASP A 361 -8.43 -23.38 -1.97
CA ASP A 361 -7.59 -24.52 -1.61
C ASP A 361 -6.11 -24.15 -1.83
N GLY A 362 -5.27 -24.36 -0.81
CA GLY A 362 -3.88 -23.89 -0.84
C GLY A 362 -2.99 -24.61 -1.85
N GLU A 363 -3.35 -25.83 -2.27
CA GLU A 363 -2.58 -26.58 -3.27
C GLU A 363 -3.04 -26.29 -4.68
N THR A 364 -4.34 -26.32 -4.94
CA THR A 364 -4.91 -26.20 -6.28
C THR A 364 -5.27 -24.77 -6.67
N LEU A 365 -5.33 -23.85 -5.70
CA LEU A 365 -5.83 -22.46 -5.80
C LEU A 365 -7.27 -22.38 -6.37
N ARG A 366 -8.00 -23.48 -6.34
CA ARG A 366 -9.42 -23.50 -6.73
C ARG A 366 -10.29 -22.92 -5.62
N PRO A 367 -11.37 -22.23 -5.97
CA PRO A 367 -12.37 -21.82 -4.99
C PRO A 367 -12.87 -23.02 -4.18
N ALA A 368 -12.76 -22.95 -2.85
CA ALA A 368 -13.20 -23.97 -1.90
C ALA A 368 -14.44 -23.50 -1.10
N GLY A 369 -15.00 -22.35 -1.43
CA GLY A 369 -16.15 -21.74 -0.78
C GLY A 369 -15.93 -20.26 -0.49
N ASP A 370 -16.91 -19.66 0.14
CA ASP A 370 -16.77 -18.33 0.69
C ASP A 370 -16.14 -18.44 2.08
N ALA A 371 -15.10 -17.65 2.32
CA ALA A 371 -14.61 -17.49 3.67
C ALA A 371 -15.73 -16.85 4.50
N LEU A 372 -15.95 -17.38 5.69
CA LEU A 372 -16.80 -16.70 6.67
C LEU A 372 -16.31 -15.25 6.73
N ARG A 373 -17.19 -14.31 6.47
CA ARG A 373 -16.85 -12.90 6.59
C ARG A 373 -16.25 -12.70 7.95
N THR A 374 -15.01 -12.27 8.02
CA THR A 374 -14.48 -11.70 9.26
C THR A 374 -15.53 -10.73 9.76
N ALA A 375 -15.89 -10.80 11.03
CA ALA A 375 -16.88 -9.89 11.57
C ALA A 375 -16.50 -8.47 11.13
N PRO A 376 -17.40 -7.75 10.47
CA PRO A 376 -17.06 -6.41 10.02
C PRO A 376 -16.64 -5.59 11.24
N TRP A 377 -15.79 -4.59 11.02
CA TRP A 377 -15.45 -3.64 12.08
C TRP A 377 -16.70 -3.30 12.91
N PRO A 378 -16.57 -3.07 14.22
CA PRO A 378 -17.68 -2.61 15.04
C PRO A 378 -18.44 -1.45 14.38
N PRO A 379 -19.75 -1.33 14.61
CA PRO A 379 -20.54 -0.26 14.00
C PRO A 379 -19.94 1.14 14.18
N GLU A 380 -19.28 1.39 15.29
CA GLU A 380 -18.64 2.65 15.66
C GLU A 380 -17.49 3.02 14.68
N VAL A 381 -16.83 2.00 14.12
CA VAL A 381 -15.76 2.20 13.14
C VAL A 381 -16.31 2.36 11.72
N ARG A 382 -17.31 1.56 11.35
CA ARG A 382 -17.79 1.47 9.96
C ARG A 382 -18.93 2.43 9.60
N LYS A 383 -19.69 2.92 10.60
CA LYS A 383 -20.85 3.78 10.36
C LYS A 383 -20.39 5.15 9.83
N LEU A 384 -20.94 5.56 8.70
CA LEU A 384 -20.75 6.92 8.17
C LEU A 384 -21.47 7.93 9.09
N GLU A 385 -20.76 8.98 9.52
CA GLU A 385 -21.28 10.06 10.34
C GLU A 385 -21.72 11.27 9.50
N SER A 386 -21.05 11.50 8.36
CA SER A 386 -21.33 12.60 7.46
C SER A 386 -22.64 12.38 6.71
N SER A 387 -23.47 13.42 6.62
CA SER A 387 -24.63 13.47 5.73
C SER A 387 -24.29 14.00 4.32
N PHE A 388 -23.04 14.43 4.09
CA PHE A 388 -22.64 14.96 2.79
C PHE A 388 -22.61 13.83 1.75
N PRO A 389 -23.23 13.99 0.56
CA PRO A 389 -23.31 12.94 -0.45
C PRO A 389 -21.93 12.48 -0.93
N GLY A 390 -21.75 11.16 -1.13
CA GLY A 390 -20.53 10.58 -1.69
C GLY A 390 -19.37 10.40 -0.71
N MET A 391 -19.58 10.74 0.56
CA MET A 391 -18.59 10.46 1.60
C MET A 391 -18.46 8.96 1.87
N ALA A 392 -17.24 8.53 2.21
CA ALA A 392 -16.95 7.17 2.60
C ALA A 392 -15.98 7.13 3.79
N VAL A 393 -16.16 6.12 4.64
CA VAL A 393 -15.25 5.85 5.75
C VAL A 393 -13.92 5.34 5.20
N ARG A 394 -12.81 5.83 5.76
CA ARG A 394 -11.45 5.36 5.54
C ARG A 394 -10.84 4.95 6.86
N THR A 395 -10.00 3.93 6.81
CA THR A 395 -9.30 3.43 7.98
C THR A 395 -7.84 3.12 7.68
N ARG A 396 -7.01 3.24 8.71
CA ARG A 396 -5.67 2.66 8.81
C ARG A 396 -5.60 1.88 10.11
N THR A 397 -4.87 0.77 10.12
CA THR A 397 -4.75 -0.09 11.28
C THR A 397 -3.30 -0.27 11.66
N ALA A 398 -3.06 -0.41 12.96
CA ALA A 398 -1.79 -0.80 13.52
C ALA A 398 -2.06 -1.68 14.75
N GLU A 399 -1.12 -2.55 15.09
CA GLU A 399 -1.25 -3.46 16.24
C GLU A 399 -0.05 -3.31 17.17
N SER A 400 -0.31 -3.28 18.47
CA SER A 400 0.73 -3.31 19.49
C SER A 400 0.14 -3.85 20.79
N GLY A 401 0.89 -4.71 21.49
CA GLY A 401 0.49 -5.22 22.80
C GLY A 401 -0.87 -5.93 22.85
N GLY A 402 -1.29 -6.60 21.76
CA GLY A 402 -2.61 -7.26 21.67
C GLY A 402 -3.79 -6.31 21.40
N THR A 403 -3.54 -5.02 21.29
CA THR A 403 -4.54 -4.00 20.93
C THR A 403 -4.48 -3.72 19.44
N THR A 404 -5.64 -3.73 18.79
CA THR A 404 -5.79 -3.26 17.42
C THR A 404 -6.22 -1.79 17.46
N TYR A 405 -5.38 -0.93 16.91
CA TYR A 405 -5.65 0.49 16.76
C TYR A 405 -6.21 0.77 15.37
N VAL A 406 -7.33 1.49 15.28
CA VAL A 406 -7.96 1.88 14.03
C VAL A 406 -8.06 3.39 13.94
N LEU A 407 -7.24 3.98 13.11
CA LEU A 407 -7.37 5.37 12.70
C LEU A 407 -8.51 5.45 11.69
N ARG A 408 -9.50 6.30 11.91
CA ARG A 408 -10.72 6.42 11.10
C ARG A 408 -11.01 7.87 10.74
N TRP A 409 -11.34 8.12 9.48
CA TRP A 409 -11.85 9.41 8.98
C TRP A 409 -12.83 9.21 7.83
N GLU A 410 -13.43 10.28 7.36
CA GLU A 410 -14.34 10.25 6.21
C GLU A 410 -13.86 11.20 5.13
N THR A 411 -14.06 10.83 3.86
CA THR A 411 -13.66 11.65 2.72
C THR A 411 -14.46 11.28 1.48
N LEU A 412 -14.52 12.22 0.52
CA LEU A 412 -15.02 11.92 -0.82
C LEU A 412 -14.13 10.92 -1.55
N GLY A 413 -14.68 10.30 -2.58
CA GLY A 413 -13.96 9.42 -3.50
C GLY A 413 -13.04 10.17 -4.47
N ALA A 414 -12.32 9.38 -5.30
CA ALA A 414 -11.45 9.89 -6.36
C ALA A 414 -12.24 10.76 -7.36
N ASN A 415 -11.57 11.79 -7.91
CA ASN A 415 -12.14 12.76 -8.85
C ASN A 415 -11.16 13.10 -9.98
N ARG A 416 -10.48 12.12 -10.54
CA ARG A 416 -9.46 12.33 -11.59
C ARG A 416 -8.39 13.36 -11.20
N ASP A 417 -8.12 13.50 -9.89
CA ASP A 417 -7.17 14.44 -9.30
C ASP A 417 -7.47 15.91 -9.64
N ARG A 418 -8.76 16.24 -9.75
CA ARG A 418 -9.24 17.60 -10.06
C ARG A 418 -9.81 18.29 -8.84
N PRO A 419 -9.62 19.60 -8.69
CA PRO A 419 -10.31 20.39 -7.68
C PRO A 419 -11.85 20.28 -7.81
N ARG A 420 -12.52 20.31 -6.67
CA ARG A 420 -13.98 20.40 -6.60
C ARG A 420 -14.40 21.84 -6.31
N PRO A 421 -15.53 22.27 -6.84
CA PRO A 421 -16.13 23.56 -6.46
C PRO A 421 -16.41 23.59 -4.94
N PRO A 422 -16.43 24.77 -4.30
CA PRO A 422 -16.74 24.89 -2.87
C PRO A 422 -18.06 24.21 -2.46
N ALA A 423 -19.11 24.30 -3.26
CA ALA A 423 -20.39 23.65 -3.00
C ALA A 423 -20.34 22.11 -3.03
N GLU A 424 -19.35 21.53 -3.71
CA GLU A 424 -19.11 20.09 -3.80
C GLU A 424 -18.01 19.61 -2.83
N THR A 425 -17.50 20.50 -1.99
CA THR A 425 -16.46 20.18 -1.00
C THR A 425 -17.12 20.01 0.38
N PRO A 426 -17.00 18.83 1.01
CA PRO A 426 -17.60 18.58 2.31
C PRO A 426 -16.93 19.40 3.42
N PRO A 427 -17.63 19.63 4.54
CA PRO A 427 -16.99 20.15 5.74
C PRO A 427 -15.90 19.19 6.23
N PRO A 428 -14.93 19.67 7.04
CA PRO A 428 -13.90 18.82 7.62
C PRO A 428 -14.47 17.63 8.39
N SER A 429 -13.90 16.44 8.22
CA SER A 429 -14.29 15.27 8.98
C SER A 429 -13.47 15.11 10.25
N ARG A 430 -13.93 14.25 11.17
CA ARG A 430 -13.21 13.92 12.40
C ARG A 430 -12.16 12.85 12.11
N LEU A 431 -10.94 13.04 12.58
CA LEU A 431 -9.93 11.99 12.66
C LEU A 431 -10.06 11.31 14.02
N LEU A 432 -10.48 10.07 14.02
CA LEU A 432 -10.77 9.29 15.20
C LEU A 432 -9.78 8.15 15.35
N LEU A 433 -9.31 7.92 16.56
CA LEU A 433 -8.63 6.70 16.95
C LEU A 433 -9.58 5.82 17.74
N HIS A 434 -9.75 4.58 17.31
CA HIS A 434 -10.43 3.53 18.05
C HIS A 434 -9.40 2.51 18.53
N GLU A 435 -9.47 2.15 19.79
CA GLU A 435 -8.71 1.03 20.37
C GLU A 435 -9.64 -0.14 20.52
N LEU A 436 -9.28 -1.25 19.90
CA LEU A 436 -10.09 -2.46 19.87
C LEU A 436 -9.35 -3.59 20.56
N SER A 437 -10.09 -4.42 21.29
CA SER A 437 -9.59 -5.68 21.79
C SER A 437 -10.54 -6.80 21.42
N LYS A 438 -10.07 -8.03 21.54
CA LYS A 438 -10.95 -9.21 21.41
C LYS A 438 -11.94 -9.22 22.58
N GLU A 439 -13.20 -9.55 22.30
CA GLU A 439 -14.23 -9.73 23.34
C GLU A 439 -13.76 -10.81 24.31
N GLY A 440 -13.80 -10.50 25.62
CA GLY A 440 -13.30 -11.40 26.66
C GLY A 440 -11.79 -11.39 26.91
N ALA A 441 -11.02 -10.59 26.20
CA ALA A 441 -9.63 -10.33 26.58
C ALA A 441 -9.57 -9.42 27.82
N PRO A 442 -8.68 -9.71 28.80
CA PRO A 442 -8.54 -8.94 30.03
C PRO A 442 -8.17 -7.48 29.80
#